data_5cf493921f72a423a9a2ae98c80056b6
#
_entry.id   5cf493921f72a423a9a2ae98c80056b6
#
_cell.length_a   1.000
_cell.length_b   1.000
_cell.length_c   1.000
_cell.angle_alpha   90.00
_cell.angle_beta   90.00
_cell.angle_gamma   90.00
#
_symmetry.space_group_name_H-M   'P 1'
#
loop_
_entity.id
_entity.type
_entity.pdbx_description
1 polymer ?
#
loop_
_entity_poly.entity_id
_entity_poly.type
_entity_poly.pdbx_seq_one_letter_code
_entity_poly.pdbx_strand_id
1 'polypeptide(L)'
;MRRNTRTISEISPTGSNSFGVVRLLAAILVVFSHATAIVYGDAVKEPLAELTGHTLGWHAVNMFFCLSGLLIMASMERTSSTLQFLWARFLRLYPAIFALILFMFGMGALISSEPFSLLTFVDLSARTLLLFGDSATLPGVFANNPLFDVLNSPLWTLRFEVFCYLFLAASFILVASIKNRFPAFLTFKTFSLAVMVICVVHMNFFYDEKTATIDSHLARFVFAFFIGAWVWQWREALRTSLTGLLLLGGLNVVLLVVGIQYAPIQIVMASYLALYIGSLNFGALARFTDRQDYSYGLYITAFPIQQLIYILLPEASPLINFAISMLVALPISALFWNLIEKPALKLKAFRIDRVIDLLLSGRQKSPTSHLKTQQ
;
A
#
# COMPACT_ATOMS: atom_id res chain seq x y z
N MET A 1 16.81 16.96 29.49
CA MET A 1 16.37 16.15 28.33
C MET A 1 14.84 16.10 28.32
N ARG A 2 14.16 16.89 27.47
CA ARG A 2 12.70 16.77 27.29
C ARG A 2 12.42 15.43 26.65
N ARG A 3 11.64 14.58 27.30
CA ARG A 3 11.20 13.28 26.77
C ARG A 3 10.46 13.51 25.45
N ASN A 4 11.07 13.14 24.32
CA ASN A 4 10.47 13.20 22.98
C ASN A 4 9.41 12.09 22.80
N THR A 5 8.45 12.00 23.73
CA THR A 5 7.37 11.04 23.65
C THR A 5 6.09 11.80 23.30
N ARG A 6 5.67 11.75 22.03
CA ARG A 6 4.38 12.29 21.60
C ARG A 6 3.35 11.18 21.58
N THR A 7 2.11 11.50 21.93
CA THR A 7 0.99 10.57 21.71
C THR A 7 0.69 10.50 20.21
N ILE A 8 0.09 9.40 19.78
CA ILE A 8 -0.32 9.24 18.37
C ILE A 8 -1.37 10.30 17.98
N SER A 9 -2.20 10.77 18.92
CA SER A 9 -3.15 11.87 18.69
C SER A 9 -2.46 13.21 18.38
N GLU A 10 -1.34 13.49 19.03
CA GLU A 10 -0.52 14.69 18.75
C GLU A 10 0.17 14.64 17.39
N ILE A 11 0.29 13.43 16.81
CA ILE A 11 0.87 13.15 15.49
C ILE A 11 -0.26 13.03 14.43
N SER A 12 -1.48 13.36 14.79
CA SER A 12 -2.68 13.24 13.95
C SER A 12 -2.44 13.67 12.48
N PRO A 13 -3.18 13.06 11.51
CA PRO A 13 -3.07 13.44 10.07
C PRO A 13 -3.28 14.94 9.77
N THR A 14 -3.81 15.69 10.71
CA THR A 14 -4.01 17.16 10.62
C THR A 14 -2.93 17.95 11.38
N GLY A 15 -2.02 17.28 12.11
CA GLY A 15 -0.91 17.87 12.86
C GLY A 15 0.44 17.77 12.14
N SER A 16 1.52 18.21 12.79
CA SER A 16 2.88 18.08 12.25
C SER A 16 3.39 16.64 12.39
N ASN A 17 3.04 15.79 11.46
CA ASN A 17 3.56 14.44 11.34
C ASN A 17 4.55 14.31 10.17
N SER A 18 5.26 13.21 10.13
CA SER A 18 6.19 12.88 9.05
C SER A 18 5.84 11.57 8.34
N PHE A 19 4.55 11.19 8.31
CA PHE A 19 4.11 9.97 7.62
C PHE A 19 4.35 10.02 6.12
N GLY A 20 4.30 11.21 5.51
CA GLY A 20 4.70 11.39 4.11
C GLY A 20 6.18 11.07 3.88
N VAL A 21 7.06 11.45 4.82
CA VAL A 21 8.50 11.10 4.78
C VAL A 21 8.68 9.59 4.88
N VAL A 22 7.97 8.92 5.79
CA VAL A 22 8.06 7.46 5.95
C VAL A 22 7.59 6.74 4.68
N ARG A 23 6.51 7.18 4.06
CA ARG A 23 6.03 6.59 2.79
C ARG A 23 7.04 6.76 1.66
N LEU A 24 7.64 7.95 1.54
CA LEU A 24 8.67 8.19 0.54
C LEU A 24 9.91 7.32 0.81
N LEU A 25 10.36 7.24 2.06
CA LEU A 25 11.47 6.37 2.46
C LEU A 25 11.15 4.89 2.15
N ALA A 26 9.97 4.41 2.51
CA ALA A 26 9.57 3.03 2.22
C ALA A 26 9.54 2.75 0.71
N ALA A 27 9.07 3.69 -0.13
CA ALA A 27 9.14 3.54 -1.59
C ALA A 27 10.58 3.44 -2.08
N ILE A 28 11.49 4.29 -1.58
CA ILE A 28 12.92 4.25 -1.91
C ILE A 28 13.54 2.90 -1.52
N LEU A 29 13.21 2.36 -0.34
CA LEU A 29 13.69 1.06 0.13
C LEU A 29 13.19 -0.09 -0.77
N VAL A 30 11.95 -0.02 -1.26
CA VAL A 30 11.41 -0.98 -2.24
C VAL A 30 12.18 -0.90 -3.56
N VAL A 31 12.45 0.30 -4.07
CA VAL A 31 13.25 0.48 -5.31
C VAL A 31 14.66 -0.06 -5.12
N PHE A 32 15.29 0.18 -3.97
CA PHE A 32 16.61 -0.37 -3.67
C PHE A 32 16.62 -1.90 -3.65
N SER A 33 15.64 -2.50 -2.98
CA SER A 33 15.48 -3.96 -2.91
C SER A 33 15.28 -4.59 -4.31
N HIS A 34 14.45 -3.98 -5.15
CA HIS A 34 14.20 -4.46 -6.50
C HIS A 34 15.43 -4.37 -7.42
N ALA A 35 16.33 -3.40 -7.19
CA ALA A 35 17.56 -3.31 -7.98
C ALA A 35 18.42 -4.58 -7.85
N THR A 36 18.48 -5.18 -6.65
CA THR A 36 19.17 -6.45 -6.41
C THR A 36 18.50 -7.60 -7.16
N ALA A 37 17.17 -7.70 -7.06
CA ALA A 37 16.40 -8.74 -7.74
C ALA A 37 16.53 -8.66 -9.29
N ILE A 38 16.49 -7.46 -9.84
CA ILE A 38 16.59 -7.24 -11.30
C ILE A 38 17.99 -7.58 -11.83
N VAL A 39 19.04 -7.14 -11.13
CA VAL A 39 20.42 -7.34 -11.61
C VAL A 39 20.87 -8.79 -11.46
N TYR A 40 20.46 -9.47 -10.38
CA TYR A 40 20.89 -10.84 -10.10
C TYR A 40 19.86 -11.92 -10.47
N GLY A 41 18.66 -11.53 -10.86
CA GLY A 41 17.54 -12.45 -11.11
C GLY A 41 16.98 -13.09 -9.82
N ASP A 42 17.45 -12.65 -8.65
CA ASP A 42 17.11 -13.25 -7.36
C ASP A 42 17.11 -12.22 -6.23
N ALA A 43 15.97 -12.09 -5.56
CA ALA A 43 15.80 -11.20 -4.42
C ALA A 43 16.53 -11.68 -3.15
N VAL A 44 16.80 -12.97 -3.03
CA VAL A 44 17.48 -13.57 -1.87
C VAL A 44 18.93 -13.10 -1.74
N LYS A 45 19.54 -12.64 -2.83
CA LYS A 45 20.90 -12.07 -2.83
C LYS A 45 21.01 -10.69 -2.15
N GLU A 46 19.92 -10.15 -1.65
CA GLU A 46 19.94 -8.93 -0.84
C GLU A 46 20.52 -9.23 0.56
N PRO A 47 21.51 -8.46 1.05
CA PRO A 47 22.16 -8.74 2.34
C PRO A 47 21.20 -8.81 3.53
N LEU A 48 20.12 -8.03 3.53
CA LEU A 48 19.12 -8.07 4.61
C LEU A 48 18.29 -9.36 4.54
N ALA A 49 18.04 -9.91 3.34
CA ALA A 49 17.34 -11.18 3.17
C ALA A 49 18.15 -12.35 3.73
N GLU A 50 19.48 -12.37 3.54
CA GLU A 50 20.35 -13.37 4.13
C GLU A 50 20.32 -13.32 5.66
N LEU A 51 20.27 -12.12 6.25
CA LEU A 51 20.28 -11.93 7.69
C LEU A 51 18.92 -12.21 8.35
N THR A 52 17.82 -11.71 7.77
CA THR A 52 16.50 -11.69 8.42
C THR A 52 15.52 -12.71 7.84
N GLY A 53 15.86 -13.37 6.73
CA GLY A 53 14.95 -14.18 5.91
C GLY A 53 14.07 -13.34 4.98
N HIS A 54 14.11 -12.02 5.08
CA HIS A 54 13.24 -11.12 4.33
C HIS A 54 13.99 -9.93 3.73
N THR A 55 13.60 -9.53 2.50
CA THR A 55 14.20 -8.39 1.81
C THR A 55 13.84 -7.06 2.49
N LEU A 56 14.63 -6.03 2.21
CA LEU A 56 14.34 -4.66 2.64
C LEU A 56 12.99 -4.18 2.09
N GLY A 57 12.67 -4.56 0.84
CA GLY A 57 11.37 -4.33 0.22
C GLY A 57 10.22 -4.97 1.01
N TRP A 58 10.41 -6.19 1.53
CA TRP A 58 9.43 -6.86 2.36
C TRP A 58 9.11 -6.05 3.63
N HIS A 59 10.14 -5.54 4.33
CA HIS A 59 9.96 -4.69 5.51
C HIS A 59 9.28 -3.37 5.17
N ALA A 60 9.69 -2.73 4.07
CA ALA A 60 9.14 -1.46 3.59
C ALA A 60 7.65 -1.57 3.23
N VAL A 61 7.24 -2.67 2.60
CA VAL A 61 5.81 -2.91 2.28
C VAL A 61 4.98 -3.09 3.55
N ASN A 62 5.50 -3.77 4.58
CA ASN A 62 4.81 -3.85 5.88
C ASN A 62 4.66 -2.47 6.56
N MET A 63 5.66 -1.57 6.42
CA MET A 63 5.54 -0.17 6.85
C MET A 63 4.40 0.55 6.11
N PHE A 64 4.27 0.36 4.78
CA PHE A 64 3.16 0.90 4.00
C PHE A 64 1.81 0.42 4.51
N PHE A 65 1.64 -0.89 4.73
CA PHE A 65 0.37 -1.44 5.21
C PHE A 65 0.03 -0.93 6.62
N CYS A 66 0.99 -0.82 7.53
CA CYS A 66 0.77 -0.24 8.85
C CYS A 66 0.31 1.23 8.77
N LEU A 67 1.02 2.06 8.01
CA LEU A 67 0.63 3.47 7.82
C LEU A 67 -0.71 3.59 7.10
N SER A 68 -0.98 2.72 6.13
CA SER A 68 -2.28 2.65 5.46
C SER A 68 -3.38 2.36 6.49
N GLY A 69 -3.22 1.34 7.33
CA GLY A 69 -4.18 1.01 8.38
C GLY A 69 -4.47 2.17 9.33
N LEU A 70 -3.44 2.86 9.79
CA LEU A 70 -3.56 4.03 10.67
C LEU A 70 -4.32 5.19 9.99
N LEU A 71 -3.92 5.56 8.78
CA LEU A 71 -4.50 6.70 8.06
C LEU A 71 -5.90 6.41 7.52
N ILE A 72 -6.16 5.17 7.11
CA ILE A 72 -7.43 4.74 6.57
C ILE A 72 -8.47 4.58 7.68
N MET A 73 -8.09 4.05 8.84
CA MET A 73 -8.97 4.03 10.03
C MET A 73 -9.34 5.45 10.46
N ALA A 74 -8.36 6.37 10.51
CA ALA A 74 -8.61 7.79 10.76
C ALA A 74 -9.55 8.43 9.72
N SER A 75 -9.46 8.03 8.47
CA SER A 75 -10.35 8.48 7.39
C SER A 75 -11.75 7.92 7.55
N MET A 76 -11.89 6.63 7.91
CA MET A 76 -13.17 5.97 8.11
C MET A 76 -13.97 6.61 9.26
N GLU A 77 -13.32 6.91 10.39
CA GLU A 77 -13.98 7.59 11.51
C GLU A 77 -14.50 9.00 11.18
N ARG A 78 -13.81 9.72 10.27
CA ARG A 78 -14.21 11.08 9.88
C ARG A 78 -15.25 11.13 8.77
N THR A 79 -15.44 10.04 8.05
CA THR A 79 -16.31 10.01 6.88
C THR A 79 -17.70 9.53 7.28
N SER A 80 -18.74 10.29 6.92
CA SER A 80 -20.14 9.97 7.25
C SER A 80 -20.76 8.86 6.40
N SER A 81 -20.13 8.50 5.28
CA SER A 81 -20.66 7.53 4.31
C SER A 81 -19.56 6.56 3.87
N THR A 82 -19.82 5.26 3.98
CA THR A 82 -18.91 4.21 3.47
C THR A 82 -18.65 4.36 1.97
N LEU A 83 -19.65 4.79 1.21
CA LEU A 83 -19.50 5.02 -0.22
C LEU A 83 -18.52 6.18 -0.52
N GLN A 84 -18.63 7.27 0.23
CA GLN A 84 -17.72 8.40 0.13
C GLN A 84 -16.28 8.00 0.55
N PHE A 85 -16.16 7.14 1.54
CA PHE A 85 -14.87 6.55 1.94
C PHE A 85 -14.27 5.74 0.79
N LEU A 86 -15.02 4.81 0.18
CA LEU A 86 -14.54 3.98 -0.94
C LEU A 86 -14.21 4.84 -2.17
N TRP A 87 -15.00 5.87 -2.46
CA TRP A 87 -14.72 6.84 -3.52
C TRP A 87 -13.35 7.52 -3.32
N ALA A 88 -13.05 7.95 -2.10
CA ALA A 88 -11.76 8.55 -1.80
C ALA A 88 -10.57 7.57 -1.98
N ARG A 89 -10.78 6.27 -1.80
CA ARG A 89 -9.75 5.22 -2.04
C ARG A 89 -9.61 4.94 -3.52
N PHE A 90 -10.72 4.86 -4.25
CA PHE A 90 -10.70 4.74 -5.71
C PHE A 90 -9.89 5.88 -6.36
N LEU A 91 -10.16 7.13 -5.98
CA LEU A 91 -9.43 8.29 -6.48
C LEU A 91 -7.94 8.31 -6.10
N ARG A 92 -7.56 7.57 -5.07
CA ARG A 92 -6.16 7.45 -4.64
C ARG A 92 -5.36 6.48 -5.52
N LEU A 93 -5.98 5.41 -5.99
CA LEU A 93 -5.29 4.31 -6.68
C LEU A 93 -5.50 4.35 -8.19
N TYR A 94 -6.74 4.30 -8.65
CA TYR A 94 -7.09 4.00 -10.03
C TYR A 94 -6.66 5.04 -11.07
N PRO A 95 -6.71 6.36 -10.83
CA PRO A 95 -6.21 7.33 -11.81
C PRO A 95 -4.74 7.14 -12.14
N ALA A 96 -3.90 6.85 -11.14
CA ALA A 96 -2.49 6.58 -11.37
C ALA A 96 -2.25 5.21 -12.02
N ILE A 97 -3.04 4.18 -11.68
CA ILE A 97 -2.99 2.86 -12.35
C ILE A 97 -3.33 3.02 -13.84
N PHE A 98 -4.35 3.81 -14.18
CA PHE A 98 -4.70 4.06 -15.57
C PHE A 98 -3.55 4.71 -16.36
N ALA A 99 -2.93 5.73 -15.78
CA ALA A 99 -1.75 6.36 -16.38
C ALA A 99 -0.54 5.41 -16.47
N LEU A 100 -0.37 4.54 -15.47
CA LEU A 100 0.67 3.51 -15.48
C LEU A 100 0.50 2.53 -16.65
N ILE A 101 -0.73 2.12 -16.98
CA ILE A 101 -1.00 1.26 -18.14
C ILE A 101 -0.49 1.93 -19.41
N LEU A 102 -0.81 3.21 -19.61
CA LEU A 102 -0.35 3.97 -20.77
C LEU A 102 1.18 4.10 -20.78
N PHE A 103 1.78 4.34 -19.61
CA PHE A 103 3.23 4.42 -19.45
C PHE A 103 3.92 3.09 -19.81
N MET A 104 3.45 1.96 -19.24
CA MET A 104 4.02 0.64 -19.49
C MET A 104 3.85 0.21 -20.96
N PHE A 105 2.67 0.47 -21.53
CA PHE A 105 2.41 0.14 -22.93
C PHE A 105 3.26 0.98 -23.88
N GLY A 106 3.36 2.31 -23.64
CA GLY A 106 4.20 3.19 -24.45
C GLY A 106 5.68 2.85 -24.36
N MET A 107 6.17 2.57 -23.14
CA MET A 107 7.56 2.12 -22.93
C MET A 107 7.80 0.78 -23.64
N GLY A 108 6.89 -0.18 -23.47
CA GLY A 108 6.99 -1.48 -24.13
C GLY A 108 7.02 -1.37 -25.64
N ALA A 109 6.19 -0.50 -26.24
CA ALA A 109 6.17 -0.26 -27.68
C ALA A 109 7.50 0.30 -28.25
N LEU A 110 8.28 0.99 -27.41
CA LEU A 110 9.59 1.53 -27.81
C LEU A 110 10.72 0.52 -27.74
N ILE A 111 10.59 -0.54 -26.92
CA ILE A 111 11.69 -1.49 -26.64
C ILE A 111 11.39 -2.92 -27.10
N SER A 112 10.14 -3.25 -27.42
CA SER A 112 9.78 -4.59 -27.87
C SER A 112 10.36 -4.88 -29.25
N SER A 113 10.84 -6.12 -29.42
CA SER A 113 11.17 -6.70 -30.71
C SER A 113 9.96 -7.24 -31.49
N GLU A 114 8.78 -7.30 -30.82
CA GLU A 114 7.55 -7.86 -31.35
C GLU A 114 6.45 -6.80 -31.48
N PRO A 115 5.59 -6.88 -32.50
CA PRO A 115 4.51 -5.92 -32.68
C PRO A 115 3.41 -6.14 -31.63
N PHE A 116 2.86 -5.04 -31.10
CA PHE A 116 1.72 -5.09 -30.18
C PHE A 116 0.40 -5.03 -30.92
N SER A 117 -0.55 -5.85 -30.50
CA SER A 117 -1.93 -5.85 -30.96
C SER A 117 -2.84 -5.05 -30.00
N LEU A 118 -4.05 -4.73 -30.47
CA LEU A 118 -5.09 -4.19 -29.60
C LEU A 118 -5.44 -5.17 -28.45
N LEU A 119 -5.39 -6.48 -28.71
CA LEU A 119 -5.61 -7.50 -27.69
C LEU A 119 -4.55 -7.45 -26.59
N THR A 120 -3.29 -7.22 -26.94
CA THR A 120 -2.20 -7.04 -25.98
C THR A 120 -2.47 -5.85 -25.06
N PHE A 121 -2.93 -4.72 -25.60
CA PHE A 121 -3.31 -3.56 -24.80
C PHE A 121 -4.51 -3.85 -23.88
N VAL A 122 -5.52 -4.55 -24.40
CA VAL A 122 -6.71 -4.92 -23.62
C VAL A 122 -6.35 -5.87 -22.48
N ASP A 123 -5.50 -6.89 -22.73
CA ASP A 123 -5.07 -7.84 -21.69
C ASP A 123 -4.26 -7.12 -20.59
N LEU A 124 -3.26 -6.32 -20.97
CA LEU A 124 -2.50 -5.50 -20.03
C LEU A 124 -3.41 -4.63 -19.18
N SER A 125 -4.36 -3.94 -19.83
CA SER A 125 -5.30 -3.05 -19.14
C SER A 125 -6.21 -3.82 -18.20
N ALA A 126 -6.78 -4.94 -18.64
CA ALA A 126 -7.67 -5.76 -17.83
C ALA A 126 -6.96 -6.30 -16.59
N ARG A 127 -5.79 -6.92 -16.75
CA ARG A 127 -5.02 -7.46 -15.63
C ARG A 127 -4.63 -6.36 -14.63
N THR A 128 -4.13 -5.23 -15.12
CA THR A 128 -3.68 -4.13 -14.26
C THR A 128 -4.85 -3.47 -13.51
N LEU A 129 -5.98 -3.21 -14.18
CA LEU A 129 -7.19 -2.64 -13.55
C LEU A 129 -7.87 -3.60 -12.56
N LEU A 130 -7.80 -4.91 -12.83
CA LEU A 130 -8.28 -5.95 -11.91
C LEU A 130 -7.27 -6.30 -10.81
N LEU A 131 -6.15 -5.57 -10.74
CA LEU A 131 -5.08 -5.73 -9.74
C LEU A 131 -4.28 -7.04 -9.85
N PHE A 132 -4.21 -7.61 -11.05
CA PHE A 132 -3.34 -8.73 -11.43
C PHE A 132 -2.22 -8.25 -12.36
N GLY A 133 -1.81 -6.99 -12.24
CA GLY A 133 -0.80 -6.36 -13.09
C GLY A 133 0.62 -6.94 -12.92
N ASP A 134 0.89 -7.63 -11.82
CA ASP A 134 2.11 -8.39 -11.58
C ASP A 134 2.28 -9.57 -12.54
N SER A 135 1.18 -10.14 -13.01
CA SER A 135 1.15 -11.22 -14.01
C SER A 135 0.97 -10.72 -15.44
N ALA A 136 0.91 -9.40 -15.66
CA ALA A 136 0.83 -8.82 -16.98
C ALA A 136 2.21 -8.86 -17.66
N THR A 137 2.24 -9.30 -18.91
CA THR A 137 3.43 -9.35 -19.74
C THR A 137 3.19 -8.60 -21.03
N LEU A 138 4.26 -8.16 -21.67
CA LEU A 138 4.23 -7.62 -23.02
C LEU A 138 5.21 -8.41 -23.89
N PRO A 139 4.80 -8.90 -25.07
CA PRO A 139 5.65 -9.70 -25.93
C PRO A 139 6.98 -9.01 -26.23
N GLY A 140 8.10 -9.74 -26.09
CA GLY A 140 9.44 -9.22 -26.38
C GLY A 140 9.98 -8.14 -25.44
N VAL A 141 9.22 -7.76 -24.38
CA VAL A 141 9.64 -6.77 -23.39
C VAL A 141 10.31 -7.47 -22.22
N PHE A 142 11.55 -7.10 -21.90
CA PHE A 142 12.38 -7.65 -20.82
C PHE A 142 12.70 -9.16 -20.93
N ALA A 143 12.49 -9.78 -22.09
CA ALA A 143 12.67 -11.22 -22.29
C ALA A 143 14.10 -11.71 -21.99
N ASN A 144 15.11 -10.84 -22.15
CA ASN A 144 16.52 -11.17 -21.93
C ASN A 144 17.08 -10.67 -20.58
N ASN A 145 16.25 -10.09 -19.73
CA ASN A 145 16.67 -9.64 -18.40
C ASN A 145 16.77 -10.84 -17.43
N PRO A 146 17.60 -10.80 -16.39
CA PRO A 146 17.68 -11.86 -15.38
C PRO A 146 16.34 -12.15 -14.71
N LEU A 147 15.54 -11.12 -14.49
CA LEU A 147 14.15 -11.21 -14.06
C LEU A 147 13.23 -11.04 -15.27
N PHE A 148 13.25 -12.05 -16.17
CA PHE A 148 12.57 -12.04 -17.46
C PHE A 148 11.05 -12.07 -17.32
N ASP A 149 10.36 -11.53 -18.32
CA ASP A 149 8.90 -11.52 -18.46
C ASP A 149 8.14 -10.88 -17.26
N VAL A 150 8.83 -10.15 -16.39
CA VAL A 150 8.19 -9.40 -15.29
C VAL A 150 8.12 -7.93 -15.65
N LEU A 151 6.93 -7.47 -16.06
CA LEU A 151 6.74 -6.08 -16.48
C LEU A 151 6.74 -5.12 -15.28
N ASN A 152 6.03 -5.46 -14.21
CA ASN A 152 5.93 -4.60 -13.03
C ASN A 152 5.58 -5.39 -11.76
N SER A 153 6.60 -5.99 -11.13
CA SER A 153 6.42 -6.82 -9.94
C SER A 153 5.66 -6.13 -8.78
N PRO A 154 5.94 -4.87 -8.37
CA PRO A 154 5.28 -4.23 -7.22
C PRO A 154 3.76 -4.26 -7.22
N LEU A 155 3.12 -4.38 -8.38
CA LEU A 155 1.67 -4.29 -8.53
C LEU A 155 0.89 -5.39 -7.78
N TRP A 156 1.53 -6.52 -7.48
CA TRP A 156 0.89 -7.64 -6.78
C TRP A 156 0.36 -7.27 -5.39
N THR A 157 0.91 -6.26 -4.76
CA THR A 157 0.50 -5.83 -3.41
C THR A 157 -0.79 -5.01 -3.41
N LEU A 158 -1.14 -4.37 -4.54
CA LEU A 158 -2.29 -3.47 -4.63
C LEU A 158 -3.62 -4.20 -4.40
N ARG A 159 -3.75 -5.47 -4.81
CA ARG A 159 -4.95 -6.29 -4.53
C ARG A 159 -5.19 -6.47 -3.03
N PHE A 160 -4.11 -6.62 -2.25
CA PHE A 160 -4.21 -6.75 -0.80
C PHE A 160 -4.51 -5.39 -0.14
N GLU A 161 -4.02 -4.30 -0.70
CA GLU A 161 -4.35 -2.95 -0.23
C GLU A 161 -5.84 -2.67 -0.41
N VAL A 162 -6.40 -2.94 -1.59
CA VAL A 162 -7.85 -2.81 -1.85
C VAL A 162 -8.66 -3.77 -0.98
N PHE A 163 -8.20 -5.02 -0.80
CA PHE A 163 -8.83 -5.95 0.13
C PHE A 163 -8.90 -5.38 1.54
N CYS A 164 -7.80 -4.82 2.07
CA CYS A 164 -7.79 -4.21 3.40
C CYS A 164 -8.78 -3.04 3.52
N TYR A 165 -8.95 -2.23 2.48
CA TYR A 165 -9.94 -1.15 2.47
C TYR A 165 -11.38 -1.67 2.54
N LEU A 166 -11.70 -2.68 1.74
CA LEU A 166 -13.02 -3.31 1.72
C LEU A 166 -13.29 -4.06 3.02
N PHE A 167 -12.30 -4.79 3.53
CA PHE A 167 -12.40 -5.54 4.78
C PHE A 167 -12.61 -4.59 5.98
N LEU A 168 -11.87 -3.46 6.04
CA LEU A 168 -12.09 -2.44 7.06
C LEU A 168 -13.52 -1.87 6.99
N ALA A 169 -13.98 -1.50 5.79
CA ALA A 169 -15.31 -0.94 5.59
C ALA A 169 -16.41 -1.93 6.00
N ALA A 170 -16.30 -3.18 5.56
CA ALA A 170 -17.22 -4.26 5.94
C ALA A 170 -17.23 -4.52 7.45
N SER A 171 -16.04 -4.56 8.06
CA SER A 171 -15.87 -4.76 9.50
C SER A 171 -16.50 -3.62 10.31
N PHE A 172 -16.36 -2.39 9.83
CA PHE A 172 -16.94 -1.22 10.48
C PHE A 172 -18.47 -1.27 10.46
N ILE A 173 -19.06 -1.65 9.32
CA ILE A 173 -20.51 -1.86 9.18
C ILE A 173 -20.98 -2.99 10.10
N LEU A 174 -20.28 -4.12 10.09
CA LEU A 174 -20.61 -5.29 10.89
C LEU A 174 -20.62 -4.94 12.39
N VAL A 175 -19.54 -4.37 12.90
CA VAL A 175 -19.43 -3.99 14.33
C VAL A 175 -20.52 -2.97 14.70
N ALA A 176 -20.81 -1.99 13.83
CA ALA A 176 -21.89 -1.03 14.06
C ALA A 176 -23.27 -1.70 14.13
N SER A 177 -23.53 -2.70 13.27
CA SER A 177 -24.82 -3.40 13.21
C SER A 177 -25.07 -4.31 14.41
N ILE A 178 -24.03 -4.90 14.97
CA ILE A 178 -24.16 -5.85 16.10
C ILE A 178 -23.98 -5.20 17.47
N LYS A 179 -23.48 -3.96 17.54
CA LYS A 179 -23.19 -3.22 18.78
C LYS A 179 -24.36 -3.19 19.76
N ASN A 180 -25.59 -3.13 19.28
CA ASN A 180 -26.79 -3.07 20.13
C ASN A 180 -27.26 -4.46 20.62
N ARG A 181 -26.73 -5.56 20.08
CA ARG A 181 -27.12 -6.95 20.42
C ARG A 181 -26.10 -7.65 21.32
N PHE A 182 -24.88 -7.13 21.40
CA PHE A 182 -23.79 -7.75 22.15
C PHE A 182 -23.24 -6.79 23.23
N PRO A 183 -22.62 -7.35 24.29
CA PRO A 183 -22.10 -6.56 25.40
C PRO A 183 -21.14 -5.46 24.97
N ALA A 184 -21.00 -4.42 25.80
CA ALA A 184 -20.18 -3.25 25.55
C ALA A 184 -18.67 -3.52 25.29
N PHE A 185 -18.19 -4.76 25.54
CA PHE A 185 -16.80 -5.14 25.21
C PHE A 185 -16.58 -5.37 23.72
N LEU A 186 -17.64 -5.62 22.91
CA LEU A 186 -17.52 -5.79 21.48
C LEU A 186 -17.36 -4.41 20.82
N THR A 187 -16.15 -3.94 20.87
CA THR A 187 -15.74 -2.68 20.22
C THR A 187 -14.88 -2.99 19.01
N PHE A 188 -14.68 -2.00 18.16
CA PHE A 188 -13.75 -2.17 17.05
C PHE A 188 -12.30 -2.43 17.55
N LYS A 189 -11.95 -2.03 18.77
CA LYS A 189 -10.66 -2.32 19.42
C LYS A 189 -10.46 -3.83 19.64
N THR A 190 -11.46 -4.49 20.19
CA THR A 190 -11.43 -5.95 20.43
C THR A 190 -11.52 -6.73 19.12
N PHE A 191 -12.31 -6.25 18.16
CA PHE A 191 -12.37 -6.82 16.81
C PHE A 191 -11.00 -6.76 16.12
N SER A 192 -10.35 -5.60 16.11
CA SER A 192 -9.01 -5.43 15.50
C SER A 192 -7.96 -6.35 16.15
N LEU A 193 -8.01 -6.49 17.47
CA LEU A 193 -7.14 -7.42 18.21
C LEU A 193 -7.40 -8.87 17.80
N ALA A 194 -8.67 -9.28 17.71
CA ALA A 194 -9.03 -10.64 17.27
C ALA A 194 -8.53 -10.92 15.85
N VAL A 195 -8.67 -9.99 14.92
CA VAL A 195 -8.11 -10.11 13.56
C VAL A 195 -6.60 -10.30 13.60
N MET A 196 -5.89 -9.50 14.38
CA MET A 196 -4.43 -9.63 14.53
C MET A 196 -4.02 -10.99 15.10
N VAL A 197 -4.74 -11.49 16.12
CA VAL A 197 -4.50 -12.82 16.71
C VAL A 197 -4.72 -13.92 15.67
N ILE A 198 -5.82 -13.86 14.91
CA ILE A 198 -6.11 -14.83 13.83
C ILE A 198 -4.98 -14.82 12.80
N CYS A 199 -4.51 -13.63 12.38
CA CYS A 199 -3.39 -13.53 11.43
C CYS A 199 -2.11 -14.14 11.99
N VAL A 200 -1.78 -13.91 13.27
CA VAL A 200 -0.59 -14.51 13.91
C VAL A 200 -0.73 -16.02 13.99
N VAL A 201 -1.90 -16.54 14.39
CA VAL A 201 -2.18 -18.00 14.39
C VAL A 201 -2.01 -18.57 12.99
N HIS A 202 -2.59 -17.93 11.97
CA HIS A 202 -2.43 -18.37 10.60
C HIS A 202 -0.96 -18.40 10.16
N MET A 203 -0.19 -17.32 10.43
CA MET A 203 1.24 -17.26 10.11
C MET A 203 2.07 -18.31 10.84
N ASN A 204 1.68 -18.79 12.02
CA ASN A 204 2.39 -19.84 12.75
C ASN A 204 2.12 -21.25 12.23
N PHE A 205 0.89 -21.52 11.77
CA PHE A 205 0.47 -22.90 11.45
C PHE A 205 0.39 -23.16 9.95
N PHE A 206 0.23 -22.13 9.12
CA PHE A 206 -0.04 -22.26 7.68
C PHE A 206 0.94 -21.44 6.81
N TYR A 207 1.84 -20.66 7.42
CA TYR A 207 2.80 -19.88 6.66
C TYR A 207 3.98 -20.76 6.27
N ASP A 208 4.14 -21.01 4.99
CA ASP A 208 5.34 -21.57 4.41
C ASP A 208 5.98 -20.50 3.49
N GLU A 209 7.15 -20.03 3.87
CA GLU A 209 7.89 -19.00 3.14
C GLU A 209 8.33 -19.45 1.75
N LYS A 210 8.54 -20.76 1.58
CA LYS A 210 8.99 -21.36 0.31
C LYS A 210 7.83 -21.46 -0.72
N THR A 211 6.61 -21.58 -0.25
CA THR A 211 5.42 -21.71 -1.10
C THR A 211 4.57 -20.45 -1.16
N ALA A 212 4.99 -19.35 -0.50
CA ALA A 212 4.38 -18.01 -0.42
C ALA A 212 2.98 -17.89 -1.08
N THR A 213 2.01 -18.55 -0.47
CA THR A 213 0.64 -18.64 -0.98
C THR A 213 -0.11 -17.30 -0.81
N ILE A 214 -1.19 -17.09 -1.57
CA ILE A 214 -2.01 -15.86 -1.50
C ILE A 214 -2.52 -15.61 -0.08
N ASP A 215 -2.92 -16.65 0.65
CA ASP A 215 -3.41 -16.56 2.03
C ASP A 215 -2.31 -16.17 3.02
N SER A 216 -1.07 -16.63 2.82
CA SER A 216 0.09 -16.22 3.63
C SER A 216 0.38 -14.73 3.49
N HIS A 217 0.37 -14.22 2.26
CA HIS A 217 0.52 -12.80 2.00
C HIS A 217 -0.65 -11.98 2.55
N LEU A 218 -1.88 -12.50 2.44
CA LEU A 218 -3.07 -11.87 2.98
C LEU A 218 -2.97 -11.72 4.50
N ALA A 219 -2.64 -12.79 5.23
CA ALA A 219 -2.48 -12.75 6.68
C ALA A 219 -1.43 -11.72 7.11
N ARG A 220 -0.27 -11.69 6.43
CA ARG A 220 0.80 -10.72 6.66
C ARG A 220 0.33 -9.28 6.51
N PHE A 221 -0.30 -8.95 5.39
CA PHE A 221 -0.73 -7.59 5.08
C PHE A 221 -1.90 -7.13 5.94
N VAL A 222 -2.87 -8.01 6.20
CA VAL A 222 -3.97 -7.73 7.13
C VAL A 222 -3.42 -7.50 8.53
N PHE A 223 -2.44 -8.29 8.99
CA PHE A 223 -1.80 -8.08 10.28
C PHE A 223 -1.14 -6.71 10.37
N ALA A 224 -0.26 -6.35 9.43
CA ALA A 224 0.40 -5.05 9.40
C ALA A 224 -0.61 -3.88 9.35
N PHE A 225 -1.65 -4.00 8.51
CA PHE A 225 -2.71 -3.00 8.39
C PHE A 225 -3.50 -2.83 9.69
N PHE A 226 -3.89 -3.93 10.33
CA PHE A 226 -4.65 -3.86 11.58
C PHE A 226 -3.81 -3.43 12.79
N ILE A 227 -2.48 -3.61 12.77
CA ILE A 227 -1.59 -2.92 13.74
C ILE A 227 -1.80 -1.41 13.63
N GLY A 228 -1.74 -0.83 12.44
CA GLY A 228 -1.97 0.61 12.24
C GLY A 228 -3.38 1.06 12.65
N ALA A 229 -4.41 0.32 12.25
CA ALA A 229 -5.80 0.60 12.61
C ALA A 229 -6.03 0.53 14.13
N TRP A 230 -5.42 -0.44 14.81
CA TRP A 230 -5.49 -0.60 16.25
C TRP A 230 -4.75 0.52 16.99
N VAL A 231 -3.56 0.90 16.52
CA VAL A 231 -2.79 2.04 17.05
C VAL A 231 -3.58 3.34 16.94
N TRP A 232 -4.30 3.58 15.84
CA TRP A 232 -5.18 4.74 15.72
C TRP A 232 -6.28 4.77 16.77
N GLN A 233 -6.88 3.64 17.10
CA GLN A 233 -7.94 3.54 18.11
C GLN A 233 -7.44 3.79 19.54
N TRP A 234 -6.16 3.59 19.79
CA TRP A 234 -5.48 3.86 21.05
C TRP A 234 -4.61 5.12 21.02
N ARG A 235 -4.83 5.99 20.03
CA ARG A 235 -3.99 7.18 19.75
C ARG A 235 -3.79 8.13 20.94
N GLU A 236 -4.76 8.20 21.85
CA GLU A 236 -4.69 9.04 23.05
C GLU A 236 -3.77 8.44 24.13
N ALA A 237 -3.69 7.12 24.20
CA ALA A 237 -2.92 6.40 25.20
C ALA A 237 -1.52 5.98 24.72
N LEU A 238 -1.40 5.61 23.44
CA LEU A 238 -0.15 5.11 22.91
C LEU A 238 0.84 6.24 22.58
N ARG A 239 2.08 5.99 22.97
CA ARG A 239 3.22 6.87 22.70
C ARG A 239 4.31 6.09 22.00
N THR A 240 4.94 6.71 21.02
CA THR A 240 6.18 6.19 20.43
C THR A 240 7.37 6.65 21.25
N SER A 241 8.36 5.78 21.42
CA SER A 241 9.60 6.09 22.14
C SER A 241 10.80 5.38 21.53
N LEU A 242 11.97 5.99 21.63
CA LEU A 242 13.22 5.35 21.23
C LEU A 242 13.48 4.08 22.06
N THR A 243 13.14 4.11 23.35
CA THR A 243 13.29 2.92 24.23
C THR A 243 12.45 1.76 23.71
N GLY A 244 11.19 1.98 23.31
CA GLY A 244 10.36 0.94 22.72
C GLY A 244 10.94 0.40 21.41
N LEU A 245 11.49 1.27 20.57
CA LEU A 245 12.17 0.87 19.33
C LEU A 245 13.40 0.00 19.62
N LEU A 246 14.22 0.41 20.58
CA LEU A 246 15.42 -0.34 20.96
C LEU A 246 15.09 -1.70 21.61
N LEU A 247 14.03 -1.77 22.42
CA LEU A 247 13.59 -3.04 23.02
C LEU A 247 13.08 -4.02 21.97
N LEU A 248 12.22 -3.55 21.02
CA LEU A 248 11.74 -4.38 19.92
C LEU A 248 12.88 -4.78 18.98
N GLY A 249 13.78 -3.84 18.65
CA GLY A 249 14.95 -4.11 17.84
C GLY A 249 15.89 -5.11 18.50
N GLY A 250 16.16 -4.94 19.80
CA GLY A 250 16.97 -5.87 20.58
C GLY A 250 16.36 -7.28 20.63
N LEU A 251 15.05 -7.39 20.86
CA LEU A 251 14.35 -8.68 20.80
C LEU A 251 14.48 -9.33 19.42
N ASN A 252 14.31 -8.56 18.35
CA ASN A 252 14.48 -9.08 16.98
C ASN A 252 15.91 -9.59 16.75
N VAL A 253 16.93 -8.81 17.15
CA VAL A 253 18.33 -9.23 17.03
C VAL A 253 18.61 -10.50 17.84
N VAL A 254 18.11 -10.62 19.08
CA VAL A 254 18.27 -11.83 19.89
C VAL A 254 17.66 -13.04 19.17
N LEU A 255 16.45 -12.93 18.62
CA LEU A 255 15.82 -14.02 17.87
C LEU A 255 16.65 -14.42 16.66
N LEU A 256 17.17 -13.46 15.89
CA LEU A 256 18.02 -13.73 14.74
C LEU A 256 19.35 -14.42 15.13
N VAL A 257 19.99 -14.00 16.22
CA VAL A 257 21.22 -14.60 16.71
C VAL A 257 21.02 -16.06 17.14
N VAL A 258 19.85 -16.40 17.70
CA VAL A 258 19.51 -17.80 18.03
C VAL A 258 18.92 -18.58 16.86
N GLY A 259 18.95 -18.01 15.64
CA GLY A 259 18.48 -18.66 14.41
C GLY A 259 16.97 -18.66 14.19
N ILE A 260 16.23 -17.81 14.90
CA ILE A 260 14.77 -17.71 14.78
C ILE A 260 14.39 -16.51 13.92
N GLN A 261 13.97 -16.77 12.69
CA GLN A 261 13.42 -15.77 11.77
C GLN A 261 11.89 -15.74 11.92
N TYR A 262 11.38 -14.89 12.83
CA TYR A 262 9.95 -14.86 13.17
C TYR A 262 9.24 -13.67 12.55
N ALA A 263 8.54 -13.91 11.42
CA ALA A 263 7.87 -12.90 10.62
C ALA A 263 6.92 -11.97 11.43
N PRO A 264 6.04 -12.44 12.35
CA PRO A 264 5.18 -11.54 13.12
C PRO A 264 5.95 -10.47 13.92
N ILE A 265 7.06 -10.82 14.55
CA ILE A 265 7.88 -9.84 15.30
C ILE A 265 8.56 -8.86 14.34
N GLN A 266 9.04 -9.32 13.20
CA GLN A 266 9.64 -8.45 12.18
C GLN A 266 8.61 -7.46 11.61
N ILE A 267 7.35 -7.88 11.41
CA ILE A 267 6.25 -7.00 10.99
C ILE A 267 5.94 -5.96 12.07
N VAL A 268 5.88 -6.36 13.35
CA VAL A 268 5.67 -5.43 14.48
C VAL A 268 6.83 -4.43 14.54
N MET A 269 8.08 -4.88 14.35
CA MET A 269 9.26 -4.02 14.35
C MET A 269 9.21 -3.00 13.20
N ALA A 270 8.92 -3.42 11.97
CA ALA A 270 8.78 -2.55 10.81
C ALA A 270 7.63 -1.54 11.02
N SER A 271 6.50 -1.98 11.56
CA SER A 271 5.35 -1.14 11.89
C SER A 271 5.70 -0.10 12.96
N TYR A 272 6.37 -0.52 14.03
CA TYR A 272 6.78 0.39 15.10
C TYR A 272 7.81 1.42 14.61
N LEU A 273 8.77 0.99 13.77
CA LEU A 273 9.76 1.87 13.15
C LEU A 273 9.06 2.94 12.29
N ALA A 274 8.06 2.54 11.48
CA ALA A 274 7.28 3.48 10.67
C ALA A 274 6.55 4.51 11.53
N LEU A 275 5.91 4.09 12.62
CA LEU A 275 5.22 4.97 13.57
C LEU A 275 6.19 5.88 14.31
N TYR A 276 7.33 5.35 14.74
CA TYR A 276 8.36 6.13 15.43
C TYR A 276 8.94 7.21 14.53
N ILE A 277 9.40 6.86 13.31
CA ILE A 277 9.92 7.83 12.34
C ILE A 277 8.81 8.85 11.99
N GLY A 278 7.57 8.42 11.78
CA GLY A 278 6.44 9.29 11.51
C GLY A 278 6.14 10.28 12.64
N SER A 279 6.54 9.96 13.88
CA SER A 279 6.41 10.83 15.05
C SER A 279 7.52 11.88 15.17
N LEU A 280 8.62 11.71 14.47
CA LEU A 280 9.72 12.67 14.46
C LEU A 280 9.35 13.89 13.60
N ASN A 281 9.96 15.02 13.93
CA ASN A 281 9.76 16.26 13.17
C ASN A 281 10.91 16.46 12.16
N PHE A 282 10.65 16.21 10.90
CA PHE A 282 11.60 16.45 9.80
C PHE A 282 11.47 17.84 9.18
N GLY A 283 10.81 18.79 9.83
CA GLY A 283 10.80 20.19 9.45
C GLY A 283 10.36 20.44 8.00
N ALA A 284 11.28 20.94 7.16
CA ALA A 284 10.99 21.25 5.77
C ALA A 284 10.62 20.01 4.92
N LEU A 285 11.27 18.87 5.18
CA LEU A 285 10.99 17.62 4.44
C LEU A 285 9.59 17.11 4.75
N ALA A 286 9.13 17.16 6.01
CA ALA A 286 7.76 16.80 6.37
C ALA A 286 6.74 17.68 5.63
N ARG A 287 6.94 19.02 5.66
CA ARG A 287 6.09 19.96 4.93
C ARG A 287 6.09 19.73 3.42
N PHE A 288 7.22 19.34 2.85
CA PHE A 288 7.30 19.00 1.43
C PHE A 288 6.46 17.76 1.12
N THR A 289 6.68 16.66 1.86
CA THR A 289 5.97 15.38 1.60
C THR A 289 4.47 15.43 1.93
N ASP A 290 4.03 16.33 2.80
CA ASP A 290 2.60 16.59 3.04
C ASP A 290 1.91 17.24 1.83
N ARG A 291 2.64 18.05 1.07
CA ARG A 291 2.11 18.76 -0.11
C ARG A 291 2.33 17.98 -1.41
N GLN A 292 3.36 17.16 -1.45
CA GLN A 292 3.86 16.46 -2.63
C GLN A 292 4.11 14.98 -2.29
N ASP A 293 3.12 14.14 -2.56
CA ASP A 293 3.20 12.71 -2.24
C ASP A 293 3.68 11.90 -3.44
N TYR A 294 4.98 11.88 -3.66
CA TYR A 294 5.60 11.13 -4.75
C TYR A 294 5.74 9.63 -4.48
N SER A 295 5.42 9.18 -3.26
CA SER A 295 5.66 7.80 -2.84
C SER A 295 4.91 6.76 -3.67
N TYR A 296 3.65 7.04 -4.05
CA TYR A 296 2.85 6.11 -4.83
C TYR A 296 3.31 6.05 -6.29
N GLY A 297 3.51 7.21 -6.92
CA GLY A 297 4.07 7.27 -8.27
C GLY A 297 5.41 6.54 -8.35
N LEU A 298 6.33 6.76 -7.39
CA LEU A 298 7.62 6.08 -7.31
C LEU A 298 7.44 4.56 -7.17
N TYR A 299 6.56 4.11 -6.29
CA TYR A 299 6.29 2.69 -6.05
C TYR A 299 5.84 1.96 -7.31
N ILE A 300 4.96 2.56 -8.12
CA ILE A 300 4.40 1.89 -9.30
C ILE A 300 5.20 2.08 -10.59
N THR A 301 6.07 3.10 -10.70
CA THR A 301 6.80 3.40 -11.94
C THR A 301 8.26 2.96 -11.91
N ALA A 302 8.87 2.80 -10.74
CA ALA A 302 10.31 2.56 -10.65
C ALA A 302 10.74 1.20 -11.22
N PHE A 303 9.97 0.14 -11.00
CA PHE A 303 10.34 -1.22 -11.43
C PHE A 303 10.53 -1.35 -12.96
N PRO A 304 9.58 -0.94 -13.82
CA PRO A 304 9.79 -0.98 -15.27
C PRO A 304 10.95 -0.08 -15.72
N ILE A 305 11.22 1.03 -15.03
CA ILE A 305 12.39 1.88 -15.29
C ILE A 305 13.68 1.13 -14.94
N GLN A 306 13.73 0.41 -13.81
CA GLN A 306 14.88 -0.41 -13.42
C GLN A 306 15.17 -1.52 -14.43
N GLN A 307 14.13 -2.19 -14.92
CA GLN A 307 14.24 -3.19 -15.97
C GLN A 307 14.80 -2.60 -17.28
N LEU A 308 14.34 -1.39 -17.66
CA LEU A 308 14.86 -0.67 -18.82
C LEU A 308 16.33 -0.28 -18.63
N ILE A 309 16.72 0.18 -17.44
CA ILE A 309 18.12 0.53 -17.14
C ILE A 309 19.02 -0.70 -17.24
N TYR A 310 18.54 -1.88 -16.84
CA TYR A 310 19.29 -3.12 -17.00
C TYR A 310 19.56 -3.44 -18.49
N ILE A 311 18.58 -3.24 -19.39
CA ILE A 311 18.80 -3.39 -20.83
C ILE A 311 19.91 -2.47 -21.34
N LEU A 312 19.92 -1.20 -20.87
CA LEU A 312 20.88 -0.19 -21.32
C LEU A 312 22.27 -0.37 -20.71
N LEU A 313 22.34 -0.92 -19.50
CA LEU A 313 23.55 -1.07 -18.70
C LEU A 313 23.56 -2.43 -17.98
N PRO A 314 23.73 -3.55 -18.72
CA PRO A 314 23.60 -4.90 -18.13
C PRO A 314 24.70 -5.22 -17.10
N GLU A 315 25.87 -4.58 -17.20
CA GLU A 315 26.99 -4.74 -16.26
C GLU A 315 26.89 -3.83 -15.01
N ALA A 316 25.81 -3.04 -14.90
CA ALA A 316 25.64 -2.14 -13.76
C ALA A 316 25.38 -2.94 -12.48
N SER A 317 26.07 -2.57 -11.39
CA SER A 317 25.78 -3.12 -10.09
C SER A 317 24.37 -2.72 -9.61
N PRO A 318 23.76 -3.44 -8.64
CA PRO A 318 22.45 -3.05 -8.08
C PRO A 318 22.42 -1.60 -7.59
N LEU A 319 23.51 -1.10 -7.00
CA LEU A 319 23.58 0.28 -6.53
C LEU A 319 23.56 1.30 -7.68
N ILE A 320 24.23 1.00 -8.80
CA ILE A 320 24.21 1.86 -10.00
C ILE A 320 22.82 1.81 -10.63
N ASN A 321 22.22 0.64 -10.80
CA ASN A 321 20.84 0.51 -11.27
C ASN A 321 19.88 1.31 -10.41
N PHE A 322 19.95 1.18 -9.09
CA PHE A 322 19.15 1.96 -8.13
C PHE A 322 19.36 3.48 -8.32
N ALA A 323 20.60 3.95 -8.34
CA ALA A 323 20.90 5.39 -8.40
C ALA A 323 20.36 6.04 -9.70
N ILE A 324 20.60 5.39 -10.86
CA ILE A 324 20.09 5.89 -12.15
C ILE A 324 18.56 5.80 -12.19
N SER A 325 17.98 4.72 -11.67
CA SER A 325 16.53 4.58 -11.58
C SER A 325 15.88 5.68 -10.75
N MET A 326 16.48 6.05 -9.64
CA MET A 326 15.99 7.16 -8.80
C MET A 326 16.03 8.49 -9.53
N LEU A 327 17.09 8.76 -10.32
CA LEU A 327 17.19 9.99 -11.13
C LEU A 327 16.09 10.10 -12.17
N VAL A 328 15.61 8.98 -12.72
CA VAL A 328 14.54 8.94 -13.73
C VAL A 328 13.16 8.82 -13.09
N ALA A 329 13.00 7.94 -12.10
CA ALA A 329 11.70 7.64 -11.51
C ALA A 329 11.16 8.78 -10.62
N LEU A 330 12.00 9.55 -9.93
CA LEU A 330 11.54 10.68 -9.12
C LEU A 330 10.88 11.80 -9.95
N PRO A 331 11.46 12.30 -11.06
CA PRO A 331 10.76 13.22 -11.95
C PRO A 331 9.45 12.65 -12.51
N ILE A 332 9.43 11.38 -12.93
CA ILE A 332 8.21 10.72 -13.44
C ILE A 332 7.15 10.66 -12.33
N SER A 333 7.54 10.30 -11.09
CA SER A 333 6.62 10.31 -9.95
C SER A 333 6.06 11.70 -9.65
N ALA A 334 6.88 12.75 -9.80
CA ALA A 334 6.42 14.12 -9.68
C ALA A 334 5.41 14.50 -10.77
N LEU A 335 5.59 14.03 -12.01
CA LEU A 335 4.60 14.20 -13.08
C LEU A 335 3.30 13.46 -12.76
N PHE A 336 3.37 12.19 -12.33
CA PHE A 336 2.20 11.41 -11.90
C PHE A 336 1.43 12.13 -10.81
N TRP A 337 2.12 12.61 -9.79
CA TRP A 337 1.48 13.36 -8.70
C TRP A 337 0.81 14.63 -9.20
N ASN A 338 1.52 15.49 -9.90
CA ASN A 338 1.01 16.82 -10.24
C ASN A 338 -0.05 16.80 -11.33
N LEU A 339 0.07 15.89 -12.32
CA LEU A 339 -0.82 15.84 -13.48
C LEU A 339 -2.01 14.88 -13.28
N ILE A 340 -1.90 13.87 -12.41
CA ILE A 340 -2.88 12.78 -12.31
C ILE A 340 -3.42 12.65 -10.89
N GLU A 341 -2.58 12.29 -9.91
CA GLU A 341 -3.04 11.97 -8.57
C GLU A 341 -3.64 13.19 -7.85
N LYS A 342 -2.90 14.30 -7.80
CA LYS A 342 -3.34 15.52 -7.10
C LYS A 342 -4.63 16.13 -7.69
N PRO A 343 -4.82 16.22 -9.01
CA PRO A 343 -6.10 16.61 -9.60
C PRO A 343 -7.23 15.63 -9.28
N ALA A 344 -7.00 14.31 -9.39
CA ALA A 344 -7.99 13.30 -9.07
C ALA A 344 -8.44 13.38 -7.59
N LEU A 345 -7.51 13.61 -6.67
CA LEU A 345 -7.82 13.75 -5.25
C LEU A 345 -8.69 14.98 -4.91
N LYS A 346 -8.74 16.01 -5.76
CA LYS A 346 -9.69 17.14 -5.59
C LYS A 346 -11.14 16.70 -5.76
N LEU A 347 -11.38 15.63 -6.54
CA LEU A 347 -12.73 15.07 -6.74
C LEU A 347 -13.28 14.37 -5.48
N LYS A 348 -12.51 14.24 -4.40
CA LYS A 348 -13.02 13.80 -3.09
C LYS A 348 -14.10 14.74 -2.52
N ALA A 349 -14.11 16.00 -2.93
CA ALA A 349 -15.15 16.95 -2.55
C ALA A 349 -16.51 16.63 -3.19
N PHE A 350 -16.50 15.86 -4.27
CA PHE A 350 -17.73 15.43 -4.95
C PHE A 350 -18.46 14.37 -4.10
N ARG A 351 -19.72 14.67 -3.76
CA ARG A 351 -20.56 13.84 -2.89
C ARG A 351 -21.24 12.75 -3.71
N ILE A 352 -20.51 11.65 -3.96
CA ILE A 352 -21.00 10.51 -4.75
C ILE A 352 -22.23 9.85 -4.11
N ASP A 353 -22.30 9.83 -2.80
CA ASP A 353 -23.44 9.33 -2.04
C ASP A 353 -24.74 10.04 -2.43
N ARG A 354 -24.74 11.38 -2.52
CA ARG A 354 -25.91 12.16 -2.95
C ARG A 354 -26.33 11.86 -4.39
N VAL A 355 -25.37 11.65 -5.28
CA VAL A 355 -25.67 11.33 -6.69
C VAL A 355 -26.37 9.99 -6.80
N ILE A 356 -25.89 8.98 -6.07
CA ILE A 356 -26.50 7.65 -6.06
C ILE A 356 -27.89 7.71 -5.44
N ASP A 357 -28.09 8.44 -4.34
CA ASP A 357 -29.40 8.63 -3.73
C ASP A 357 -30.40 9.28 -4.71
N LEU A 358 -29.97 10.27 -5.48
CA LEU A 358 -30.80 10.91 -6.52
C LEU A 358 -31.18 9.92 -7.64
N LEU A 359 -30.23 9.11 -8.11
CA LEU A 359 -30.47 8.10 -9.14
C LEU A 359 -31.42 7.01 -8.67
N LEU A 360 -31.32 6.59 -7.40
CA LEU A 360 -32.19 5.56 -6.81
C LEU A 360 -33.61 6.12 -6.53
N SER A 361 -33.71 7.35 -6.04
CA SER A 361 -35.00 8.00 -5.77
C SER A 361 -35.75 8.37 -7.05
N GLY A 362 -35.04 8.70 -8.12
CA GLY A 362 -35.62 8.97 -9.45
C GLY A 362 -36.29 7.75 -10.10
N ARG A 363 -35.88 6.53 -9.73
CA ARG A 363 -36.50 5.28 -10.20
C ARG A 363 -37.84 4.95 -9.51
N GLN A 364 -38.14 5.57 -8.36
CA GLN A 364 -39.43 5.33 -7.66
C GLN A 364 -40.57 6.20 -8.11
N LYS A 365 -40.35 7.20 -8.98
CA LYS A 365 -41.40 8.03 -9.59
C LYS A 365 -41.74 7.53 -10.99
N SER A 366 -42.21 6.28 -11.12
CA SER A 366 -43.01 5.84 -12.25
C SER A 366 -44.44 6.36 -12.02
N PRO A 367 -45.08 7.08 -12.94
CA PRO A 367 -46.44 7.53 -12.76
C PRO A 367 -47.38 6.33 -12.87
N THR A 368 -47.91 5.87 -11.73
CA THR A 368 -49.14 5.08 -11.76
C THR A 368 -50.25 5.97 -12.33
N SER A 369 -50.62 5.65 -13.53
CA SER A 369 -51.74 6.23 -14.29
C SER A 369 -53.00 6.30 -13.43
N HIS A 370 -53.41 7.53 -13.11
CA HIS A 370 -54.78 7.80 -12.71
C HIS A 370 -55.70 7.71 -13.95
N LEU A 371 -56.13 6.49 -14.27
CA LEU A 371 -57.34 6.25 -15.01
C LEU A 371 -58.50 6.25 -14.00
N LYS A 372 -59.03 7.41 -13.65
CA LYS A 372 -60.38 7.51 -13.11
C LYS A 372 -61.33 7.48 -14.28
N THR A 373 -61.97 6.32 -14.47
CA THR A 373 -63.20 6.14 -15.26
C THR A 373 -64.31 7.00 -14.62
N GLN A 374 -64.81 8.00 -15.36
CA GLN A 374 -66.12 8.57 -15.10
C GLN A 374 -67.14 7.58 -15.59
N GLN A 375 -68.02 7.17 -14.70
CA GLN A 375 -69.46 6.90 -14.96
C GLN A 375 -70.25 7.31 -13.72
#